data_c7c3a162c6dbef90f4f5b49da7ed3b8d
#
_entry.id   c7c3a162c6dbef90f4f5b49da7ed3b8d
#
_cell.length_a   1.000
_cell.length_b   1.000
_cell.length_c   1.000
_cell.angle_alpha   90.00
_cell.angle_beta   90.00
_cell.angle_gamma   90.00
#
_symmetry.space_group_name_H-M   'P 1'
#
loop_
_entity.id
_entity.type
_entity.pdbx_description
1 polymer ?
#
loop_
_entity_poly.entity_id
_entity_poly.type
_entity_poly.pdbx_seq_one_letter_code
_entity_poly.pdbx_strand_id
1 'polypeptide(L)'
;MTRHLLLVPSLECPAGCKYCFGPHERSDIMNRSTIEAIIKWQKSLGKVDILDIIFHGGEPLIAGIDFYHMALPLLKNSLLPVNVRFGIQSNLWLLTEELCELFLKYNVSIGTSLDGPEHINDRQRGNGYFMRTMEGIKLARRYGISFGCICTFTSQSISNYTEIFNFFMNEGINFTIHPAVPSLKYKLSDYWTISQKEYGELLVNLLKYYLSSLDKIRISTLDSMIRSISFQHGGICTFSDCLGNYLAVGPKGDIYPCQRFVGVKEYRMGNVNYYQSASKLSSSLVWQIFEARQQHIKEECGDCLHFDYCRGGCPYNALAENGGVFKESMRDTFCPTYKRLFSVITDMALEELFSNENMDAVIKSVDPDSGLLRRGRLISIIRDGVKPIHRT
;
A
#
# COMPACT_ATOMS: atom_id res chain seq x y z
N MET A 1 -0.15 19.34 -0.29
CA MET A 1 -0.75 18.27 0.53
C MET A 1 -1.43 17.26 -0.39
N THR A 2 -1.18 15.95 -0.17
CA THR A 2 -1.83 14.87 -0.94
C THR A 2 -2.82 14.13 -0.05
N ARG A 3 -4.01 13.81 -0.57
CA ARG A 3 -4.99 12.92 0.06
C ARG A 3 -5.24 11.72 -0.84
N HIS A 4 -5.39 10.54 -0.24
CA HIS A 4 -5.70 9.29 -0.93
C HIS A 4 -7.14 8.89 -0.63
N LEU A 5 -7.96 8.83 -1.64
CA LEU A 5 -9.36 8.43 -1.56
C LEU A 5 -9.54 7.08 -2.25
N LEU A 6 -9.83 6.06 -1.44
CA LEU A 6 -10.04 4.71 -1.94
C LEU A 6 -11.54 4.50 -2.17
N LEU A 7 -11.95 4.40 -3.42
CA LEU A 7 -13.33 4.14 -3.78
C LEU A 7 -13.51 2.63 -3.99
N VAL A 8 -14.48 2.08 -3.30
CA VAL A 8 -14.86 0.68 -3.38
C VAL A 8 -16.17 0.56 -4.14
N PRO A 9 -16.14 0.40 -5.48
CA PRO A 9 -17.37 0.34 -6.28
C PRO A 9 -18.22 -0.89 -5.99
N SER A 10 -17.57 -2.02 -5.62
CA SER A 10 -18.21 -3.27 -5.26
C SER A 10 -17.41 -4.02 -4.19
N LEU A 11 -18.10 -4.75 -3.32
CA LEU A 11 -17.50 -5.69 -2.38
C LEU A 11 -17.34 -7.09 -2.99
N GLU A 12 -17.95 -7.33 -4.13
CA GLU A 12 -17.93 -8.59 -4.84
C GLU A 12 -16.58 -8.86 -5.48
N CYS A 13 -16.13 -10.10 -5.47
CA CYS A 13 -14.92 -10.53 -6.16
C CYS A 13 -15.11 -11.96 -6.70
N PRO A 14 -14.76 -12.23 -7.97
CA PRO A 14 -14.86 -13.56 -8.54
C PRO A 14 -13.71 -14.50 -8.09
N ALA A 15 -12.68 -13.95 -7.42
CA ALA A 15 -11.56 -14.73 -6.91
C ALA A 15 -11.82 -15.28 -5.49
N GLY A 16 -11.18 -16.40 -5.17
CA GLY A 16 -11.31 -17.09 -3.87
C GLY A 16 -10.01 -17.14 -3.08
N CYS A 17 -9.27 -16.03 -2.98
CA CYS A 17 -7.98 -15.97 -2.30
C CYS A 17 -8.09 -16.39 -0.83
N LYS A 18 -7.27 -17.36 -0.40
CA LYS A 18 -7.36 -18.01 0.92
C LYS A 18 -7.00 -17.10 2.09
N TYR A 19 -6.22 -16.05 1.84
CA TYR A 19 -5.77 -15.06 2.82
C TYR A 19 -6.50 -13.71 2.68
N CYS A 20 -7.54 -13.62 1.83
CA CYS A 20 -8.20 -12.35 1.58
C CYS A 20 -8.90 -11.82 2.84
N PHE A 21 -8.63 -10.58 3.20
CA PHE A 21 -9.31 -9.89 4.29
C PHE A 21 -10.60 -9.19 3.83
N GLY A 22 -10.82 -9.07 2.51
CA GLY A 22 -11.98 -8.40 1.94
C GLY A 22 -13.27 -9.20 2.10
N PRO A 23 -14.40 -8.52 2.19
CA PRO A 23 -15.69 -9.18 2.15
C PRO A 23 -15.94 -9.71 0.73
N HIS A 24 -16.13 -11.02 0.60
CA HIS A 24 -16.63 -11.65 -0.63
C HIS A 24 -18.15 -11.66 -0.66
N GLU A 25 -18.77 -10.50 -0.39
CA GLU A 25 -20.22 -10.37 -0.31
C GLU A 25 -20.78 -9.78 -1.59
N ARG A 26 -21.94 -10.29 -2.01
CA ARG A 26 -22.73 -9.61 -3.03
C ARG A 26 -23.07 -8.21 -2.53
N SER A 27 -22.83 -7.22 -3.34
CA SER A 27 -23.10 -5.82 -2.99
C SER A 27 -23.67 -5.07 -4.17
N ASP A 28 -24.42 -4.01 -3.88
CA ASP A 28 -24.79 -3.04 -4.90
C ASP A 28 -23.52 -2.39 -5.46
N ILE A 29 -23.57 -2.03 -6.73
CA ILE A 29 -22.51 -1.25 -7.36
C ILE A 29 -22.71 0.23 -6.99
N MET A 30 -21.61 0.93 -6.70
CA MET A 30 -21.61 2.36 -6.45
C MET A 30 -22.26 3.10 -7.63
N ASN A 31 -23.25 3.90 -7.35
CA ASN A 31 -24.02 4.61 -8.36
C ASN A 31 -23.58 6.08 -8.53
N ARG A 32 -24.14 6.75 -9.53
CA ARG A 32 -23.85 8.15 -9.85
C ARG A 32 -24.13 9.08 -8.68
N SER A 33 -25.23 8.92 -7.97
CA SER A 33 -25.58 9.79 -6.83
C SER A 33 -24.57 9.68 -5.70
N THR A 34 -24.02 8.48 -5.46
CA THR A 34 -22.93 8.26 -4.49
C THR A 34 -21.64 8.99 -4.94
N ILE A 35 -21.26 8.95 -6.21
CA ILE A 35 -20.10 9.71 -6.74
C ILE A 35 -20.32 11.22 -6.56
N GLU A 36 -21.50 11.74 -6.86
CA GLU A 36 -21.84 13.15 -6.66
C GLU A 36 -21.78 13.55 -5.18
N ALA A 37 -22.24 12.68 -4.28
CA ALA A 37 -22.11 12.88 -2.84
C ALA A 37 -20.65 12.89 -2.37
N ILE A 38 -19.82 11.98 -2.90
CA ILE A 38 -18.36 11.94 -2.65
C ILE A 38 -17.70 13.25 -3.07
N ILE A 39 -18.04 13.79 -4.24
CA ILE A 39 -17.51 15.06 -4.73
C ILE A 39 -17.85 16.20 -3.78
N LYS A 40 -19.10 16.32 -3.35
CA LYS A 40 -19.55 17.32 -2.38
C LYS A 40 -18.82 17.19 -1.05
N TRP A 41 -18.74 15.96 -0.54
CA TRP A 41 -18.05 15.65 0.70
C TRP A 41 -16.55 15.98 0.60
N GLN A 42 -15.87 15.55 -0.47
CA GLN A 42 -14.44 15.82 -0.67
C GLN A 42 -14.13 17.34 -0.68
N LYS A 43 -14.99 18.14 -1.29
CA LYS A 43 -14.87 19.62 -1.26
C LYS A 43 -15.01 20.21 0.15
N SER A 44 -15.77 19.56 1.02
CA SER A 44 -15.97 20.00 2.42
C SER A 44 -14.81 19.63 3.35
N LEU A 45 -13.92 18.71 2.96
CA LEU A 45 -12.78 18.27 3.78
C LEU A 45 -11.56 19.23 3.74
N GLY A 46 -11.68 20.35 3.07
CA GLY A 46 -10.60 21.34 2.91
C GLY A 46 -9.73 21.10 1.67
N LYS A 47 -8.86 22.07 1.39
CA LYS A 47 -8.03 22.11 0.18
C LYS A 47 -6.92 21.05 0.23
N VAL A 48 -6.70 20.43 -0.91
CA VAL A 48 -5.54 19.57 -1.19
C VAL A 48 -5.01 19.93 -2.59
N ASP A 49 -3.71 19.75 -2.81
CA ASP A 49 -3.09 20.02 -4.11
C ASP A 49 -3.28 18.83 -5.04
N ILE A 50 -3.18 17.64 -4.47
CA ILE A 50 -3.30 16.36 -5.18
C ILE A 50 -4.33 15.49 -4.47
N LEU A 51 -5.22 14.91 -5.26
CA LEU A 51 -6.16 13.88 -4.81
C LEU A 51 -5.92 12.60 -5.61
N ASP A 52 -5.36 11.58 -4.94
CA ASP A 52 -5.22 10.25 -5.50
C ASP A 52 -6.51 9.47 -5.28
N ILE A 53 -7.24 9.19 -6.34
CA ILE A 53 -8.45 8.37 -6.31
C ILE A 53 -8.11 6.96 -6.81
N ILE A 54 -8.21 5.97 -5.91
CA ILE A 54 -7.87 4.59 -6.21
C ILE A 54 -9.14 3.74 -6.13
N PHE A 55 -9.55 3.17 -7.26
CA PHE A 55 -10.63 2.18 -7.28
C PHE A 55 -10.12 0.85 -6.72
N HIS A 56 -10.80 0.36 -5.69
CA HIS A 56 -10.39 -0.84 -4.95
C HIS A 56 -11.63 -1.64 -4.52
N GLY A 57 -11.48 -2.61 -3.65
CA GLY A 57 -12.61 -3.33 -3.04
C GLY A 57 -12.47 -4.83 -3.11
N GLY A 58 -13.53 -5.54 -3.47
CA GLY A 58 -13.45 -6.93 -3.90
C GLY A 58 -12.72 -6.99 -5.24
N GLU A 59 -13.48 -6.78 -6.33
CA GLU A 59 -12.92 -6.54 -7.66
C GLU A 59 -13.59 -5.30 -8.27
N PRO A 60 -12.87 -4.19 -8.44
CA PRO A 60 -13.49 -2.95 -8.89
C PRO A 60 -14.01 -3.00 -10.33
N LEU A 61 -13.45 -3.86 -11.20
CA LEU A 61 -13.91 -4.00 -12.58
C LEU A 61 -15.30 -4.67 -12.70
N ILE A 62 -15.84 -5.26 -11.64
CA ILE A 62 -17.24 -5.73 -11.59
C ILE A 62 -18.22 -4.57 -11.82
N ALA A 63 -17.83 -3.34 -11.49
CA ALA A 63 -18.66 -2.16 -11.75
C ALA A 63 -18.95 -1.92 -13.24
N GLY A 64 -18.18 -2.52 -14.15
CA GLY A 64 -18.37 -2.45 -15.59
C GLY A 64 -17.92 -1.14 -16.22
N ILE A 65 -17.82 -1.14 -17.55
CA ILE A 65 -17.30 0.00 -18.32
C ILE A 65 -18.14 1.28 -18.15
N ASP A 66 -19.47 1.15 -18.09
CA ASP A 66 -20.40 2.28 -17.94
C ASP A 66 -20.15 3.07 -16.65
N PHE A 67 -19.79 2.36 -15.56
CA PHE A 67 -19.40 3.01 -14.32
C PHE A 67 -18.16 3.89 -14.51
N TYR A 68 -17.12 3.42 -15.18
CA TYR A 68 -15.89 4.19 -15.41
C TYR A 68 -16.10 5.33 -16.41
N HIS A 69 -16.93 5.14 -17.44
CA HIS A 69 -17.34 6.21 -18.36
C HIS A 69 -18.07 7.34 -17.64
N MET A 70 -18.84 7.03 -16.62
CA MET A 70 -19.53 8.03 -15.79
C MET A 70 -18.59 8.63 -14.73
N ALA A 71 -17.86 7.80 -13.97
CA ALA A 71 -17.16 8.23 -12.78
C ALA A 71 -15.89 9.04 -13.05
N LEU A 72 -15.05 8.61 -14.03
CA LEU A 72 -13.77 9.26 -14.31
C LEU A 72 -13.92 10.74 -14.74
N PRO A 73 -14.74 11.07 -15.77
CA PRO A 73 -14.92 12.47 -16.16
C PRO A 73 -15.62 13.28 -15.07
N LEU A 74 -16.61 12.71 -14.37
CA LEU A 74 -17.34 13.40 -13.32
C LEU A 74 -16.42 13.80 -12.15
N LEU A 75 -15.60 12.88 -11.66
CA LEU A 75 -14.62 13.15 -10.60
C LEU A 75 -13.57 14.16 -11.06
N LYS A 76 -12.98 13.98 -12.26
CA LYS A 76 -11.93 14.85 -12.77
C LYS A 76 -12.40 16.30 -12.93
N ASN A 77 -13.54 16.50 -13.60
CA ASN A 77 -14.04 17.84 -13.92
C ASN A 77 -14.64 18.56 -12.72
N SER A 78 -15.35 17.81 -11.85
CA SER A 78 -16.02 18.42 -10.69
C SER A 78 -15.08 18.79 -9.55
N LEU A 79 -13.86 18.23 -9.50
CA LEU A 79 -12.89 18.50 -8.44
C LEU A 79 -11.82 19.54 -8.83
N LEU A 80 -11.92 20.15 -10.02
CA LEU A 80 -11.03 21.23 -10.41
C LEU A 80 -11.06 22.39 -9.36
N PRO A 81 -9.93 23.05 -9.09
CA PRO A 81 -8.61 22.92 -9.72
C PRO A 81 -7.68 21.90 -9.08
N VAL A 82 -8.17 20.96 -8.25
CA VAL A 82 -7.37 19.92 -7.62
C VAL A 82 -6.78 19.01 -8.72
N ASN A 83 -5.49 18.66 -8.60
CA ASN A 83 -4.86 17.67 -9.47
C ASN A 83 -5.34 16.27 -9.07
N VAL A 84 -6.32 15.74 -9.81
CA VAL A 84 -6.87 14.40 -9.58
C VAL A 84 -6.06 13.39 -10.38
N ARG A 85 -5.49 12.40 -9.67
CA ARG A 85 -4.82 11.23 -10.26
C ARG A 85 -5.66 9.99 -9.99
N PHE A 86 -5.74 9.10 -10.96
CA PHE A 86 -6.52 7.88 -10.87
C PHE A 86 -5.62 6.64 -10.80
N GLY A 87 -6.05 5.67 -10.01
CA GLY A 87 -5.49 4.33 -9.96
C GLY A 87 -6.57 3.28 -9.78
N ILE A 88 -6.25 2.05 -10.08
CA ILE A 88 -7.11 0.88 -9.84
C ILE A 88 -6.27 -0.29 -9.33
N GLN A 89 -6.78 -1.03 -8.33
CA GLN A 89 -6.22 -2.29 -7.87
C GLN A 89 -7.17 -3.42 -8.24
N SER A 90 -6.80 -4.23 -9.21
CA SER A 90 -7.66 -5.24 -9.85
C SER A 90 -6.90 -6.56 -10.08
N ASN A 91 -7.63 -7.69 -10.10
CA ASN A 91 -7.12 -8.97 -10.59
C ASN A 91 -7.03 -9.04 -12.13
N LEU A 92 -7.54 -8.04 -12.83
CA LEU A 92 -7.56 -7.86 -14.30
C LEU A 92 -8.41 -8.88 -15.08
N TRP A 93 -9.18 -9.75 -14.42
CA TRP A 93 -9.97 -10.78 -15.12
C TRP A 93 -11.07 -10.21 -16.02
N LEU A 94 -11.52 -9.00 -15.69
CA LEU A 94 -12.58 -8.28 -16.41
C LEU A 94 -12.03 -7.08 -17.20
N LEU A 95 -10.71 -6.99 -17.37
CA LEU A 95 -10.10 -5.95 -18.18
C LEU A 95 -10.43 -6.20 -19.66
N THR A 96 -10.92 -5.16 -20.34
CA THR A 96 -11.27 -5.18 -21.76
C THR A 96 -10.45 -4.14 -22.53
N GLU A 97 -10.42 -4.24 -23.85
CA GLU A 97 -9.77 -3.25 -24.71
C GLU A 97 -10.36 -1.86 -24.51
N GLU A 98 -11.68 -1.76 -24.42
CA GLU A 98 -12.39 -0.50 -24.16
C GLU A 98 -12.00 0.12 -22.80
N LEU A 99 -11.85 -0.70 -21.75
CA LEU A 99 -11.33 -0.24 -20.46
C LEU A 99 -9.87 0.22 -20.57
N CYS A 100 -9.03 -0.45 -21.36
CA CYS A 100 -7.66 -0.02 -21.59
C CYS A 100 -7.62 1.36 -22.26
N GLU A 101 -8.41 1.59 -23.31
CA GLU A 101 -8.51 2.90 -23.99
C GLU A 101 -8.98 4.00 -23.02
N LEU A 102 -9.99 3.71 -22.22
CA LEU A 102 -10.52 4.64 -21.24
C LEU A 102 -9.48 4.97 -20.16
N PHE A 103 -8.75 3.98 -19.67
CA PHE A 103 -7.72 4.15 -18.65
C PHE A 103 -6.52 4.95 -19.18
N LEU A 104 -6.12 4.75 -20.44
CA LEU A 104 -5.13 5.59 -21.10
C LEU A 104 -5.60 7.04 -21.19
N LYS A 105 -6.84 7.28 -21.64
CA LYS A 105 -7.43 8.62 -21.74
C LYS A 105 -7.41 9.40 -20.43
N TYR A 106 -7.62 8.73 -19.29
CA TYR A 106 -7.66 9.34 -17.96
C TYR A 106 -6.37 9.15 -17.17
N ASN A 107 -5.35 8.55 -17.76
CA ASN A 107 -4.08 8.22 -17.13
C ASN A 107 -4.26 7.44 -15.81
N VAL A 108 -5.07 6.38 -15.86
CA VAL A 108 -5.33 5.50 -14.72
C VAL A 108 -4.16 4.53 -14.55
N SER A 109 -3.47 4.58 -13.42
CA SER A 109 -2.43 3.60 -13.09
C SER A 109 -3.05 2.27 -12.65
N ILE A 110 -2.47 1.16 -13.08
CA ILE A 110 -2.96 -0.19 -12.74
C ILE A 110 -2.08 -0.83 -11.67
N GLY A 111 -2.70 -1.29 -10.59
CA GLY A 111 -2.15 -2.28 -9.69
C GLY A 111 -2.83 -3.63 -9.93
N THR A 112 -2.05 -4.70 -9.95
CA THR A 112 -2.58 -6.07 -10.02
C THR A 112 -2.02 -6.95 -8.92
N SER A 113 -2.34 -8.23 -8.92
CA SER A 113 -1.99 -9.14 -7.83
C SER A 113 -1.58 -10.51 -8.35
N LEU A 114 -0.33 -10.87 -8.07
CA LEU A 114 0.22 -12.22 -8.29
C LEU A 114 1.15 -12.56 -7.12
N ASP A 115 1.23 -13.83 -6.75
CA ASP A 115 2.07 -14.30 -5.64
C ASP A 115 3.27 -15.12 -6.11
N GLY A 116 3.60 -15.09 -7.39
CA GLY A 116 4.69 -15.85 -7.99
C GLY A 116 4.23 -16.74 -9.15
N PRO A 117 4.95 -17.82 -9.46
CA PRO A 117 4.57 -18.77 -10.53
C PRO A 117 3.25 -19.48 -10.23
N GLU A 118 2.63 -20.05 -11.27
CA GLU A 118 1.27 -20.58 -11.26
C GLU A 118 0.97 -21.48 -10.04
N HIS A 119 1.81 -22.45 -9.77
CA HIS A 119 1.56 -23.42 -8.69
C HIS A 119 1.57 -22.80 -7.29
N ILE A 120 2.38 -21.75 -7.05
CA ILE A 120 2.39 -20.99 -5.79
C ILE A 120 1.18 -20.06 -5.77
N ASN A 121 0.98 -19.34 -6.85
CA ASN A 121 -0.11 -18.38 -6.98
C ASN A 121 -1.47 -19.05 -6.77
N ASP A 122 -1.75 -20.12 -7.52
CA ASP A 122 -3.06 -20.76 -7.53
C ASP A 122 -3.36 -21.52 -6.24
N ARG A 123 -2.32 -22.04 -5.56
CA ARG A 123 -2.48 -22.59 -4.21
C ARG A 123 -3.06 -21.56 -3.23
N GLN A 124 -2.67 -20.29 -3.34
CA GLN A 124 -3.08 -19.20 -2.44
C GLN A 124 -4.32 -18.46 -2.91
N ARG A 125 -4.45 -18.21 -4.23
CA ARG A 125 -5.49 -17.38 -4.81
C ARG A 125 -6.63 -18.15 -5.45
N GLY A 126 -6.45 -19.47 -5.66
CA GLY A 126 -7.42 -20.36 -6.29
C GLY A 126 -7.04 -20.74 -7.71
N ASN A 127 -7.48 -21.91 -8.14
CA ASN A 127 -7.15 -22.49 -9.44
C ASN A 127 -7.55 -21.59 -10.59
N GLY A 128 -6.64 -21.42 -11.56
CA GLY A 128 -6.84 -20.61 -12.75
C GLY A 128 -6.72 -19.10 -12.51
N TYR A 129 -6.39 -18.66 -11.28
CA TYR A 129 -6.15 -17.26 -11.00
C TYR A 129 -4.97 -16.72 -11.83
N PHE A 130 -3.85 -17.47 -11.81
CA PHE A 130 -2.62 -17.10 -12.51
C PHE A 130 -2.87 -16.84 -13.99
N MET A 131 -3.44 -17.81 -14.70
CA MET A 131 -3.69 -17.71 -16.15
C MET A 131 -4.54 -16.48 -16.50
N ARG A 132 -5.66 -16.27 -15.80
CA ARG A 132 -6.56 -15.14 -16.04
C ARG A 132 -5.86 -13.79 -15.82
N THR A 133 -5.10 -13.69 -14.74
CA THR A 133 -4.38 -12.44 -14.43
C THR A 133 -3.27 -12.17 -15.44
N MET A 134 -2.54 -13.20 -15.88
CA MET A 134 -1.52 -13.06 -16.92
C MET A 134 -2.11 -12.66 -18.28
N GLU A 135 -3.31 -13.10 -18.62
CA GLU A 135 -4.06 -12.61 -19.80
C GLU A 135 -4.35 -11.12 -19.70
N GLY A 136 -4.84 -10.66 -18.54
CA GLY A 136 -5.06 -9.23 -18.27
C GLY A 136 -3.76 -8.41 -18.32
N ILE A 137 -2.66 -8.94 -17.79
CA ILE A 137 -1.32 -8.32 -17.89
C ILE A 137 -0.86 -8.21 -19.34
N LYS A 138 -1.03 -9.26 -20.15
CA LYS A 138 -0.72 -9.23 -21.59
C LYS A 138 -1.55 -8.17 -22.32
N LEU A 139 -2.83 -8.05 -21.97
CA LEU A 139 -3.69 -7.01 -22.53
C LEU A 139 -3.20 -5.61 -22.14
N ALA A 140 -2.92 -5.36 -20.86
CA ALA A 140 -2.40 -4.06 -20.40
C ALA A 140 -1.08 -3.69 -21.10
N ARG A 141 -0.15 -4.65 -21.24
CA ARG A 141 1.12 -4.46 -21.96
C ARG A 141 0.91 -4.11 -23.43
N ARG A 142 -0.03 -4.77 -24.11
CA ARG A 142 -0.35 -4.50 -25.53
C ARG A 142 -0.83 -3.06 -25.75
N TYR A 143 -1.51 -2.50 -24.76
CA TYR A 143 -1.95 -1.09 -24.78
C TYR A 143 -0.91 -0.12 -24.20
N GLY A 144 0.27 -0.59 -23.79
CA GLY A 144 1.31 0.26 -23.23
C GLY A 144 0.99 0.81 -21.82
N ILE A 145 0.04 0.21 -21.12
CA ILE A 145 -0.33 0.63 -19.77
C ILE A 145 0.71 0.06 -18.79
N SER A 146 1.35 0.96 -18.03
CA SER A 146 2.24 0.53 -16.96
C SER A 146 1.45 -0.01 -15.75
N PHE A 147 1.96 -1.06 -15.13
CA PHE A 147 1.33 -1.65 -13.96
C PHE A 147 2.37 -2.08 -12.92
N GLY A 148 1.93 -2.13 -11.67
CA GLY A 148 2.65 -2.74 -10.55
C GLY A 148 1.91 -3.97 -10.04
N CYS A 149 2.62 -4.88 -9.37
CA CYS A 149 2.04 -6.08 -8.82
C CYS A 149 2.14 -6.10 -7.29
N ILE A 150 1.07 -6.51 -6.61
CA ILE A 150 1.11 -6.88 -5.20
C ILE A 150 1.36 -8.37 -5.11
N CYS A 151 2.45 -8.76 -4.43
CA CYS A 151 2.76 -10.11 -4.05
C CYS A 151 2.53 -10.29 -2.55
N THR A 152 1.57 -11.14 -2.19
CA THR A 152 1.27 -11.44 -0.79
C THR A 152 1.96 -12.74 -0.37
N PHE A 153 2.82 -12.62 0.62
CA PHE A 153 3.46 -13.78 1.24
C PHE A 153 2.63 -14.30 2.41
N THR A 154 2.43 -15.61 2.41
CA THR A 154 1.81 -16.36 3.49
C THR A 154 2.84 -17.28 4.15
N SER A 155 2.52 -17.90 5.28
CA SER A 155 3.34 -18.98 5.86
C SER A 155 3.60 -20.13 4.87
N GLN A 156 2.74 -20.29 3.85
CA GLN A 156 2.82 -21.37 2.86
C GLN A 156 3.72 -21.05 1.66
N SER A 157 4.04 -19.78 1.43
CA SER A 157 4.87 -19.35 0.29
C SER A 157 6.23 -18.80 0.69
N ILE A 158 6.44 -18.56 1.97
CA ILE A 158 7.67 -17.92 2.44
C ILE A 158 8.94 -18.70 2.06
N SER A 159 8.93 -20.02 2.12
CA SER A 159 10.06 -20.87 1.74
C SER A 159 10.41 -20.78 0.26
N ASN A 160 9.49 -20.32 -0.58
CA ASN A 160 9.64 -20.21 -2.02
C ASN A 160 10.07 -18.79 -2.47
N TYR A 161 10.53 -17.93 -1.57
CA TYR A 161 10.82 -16.53 -1.89
C TYR A 161 11.82 -16.35 -3.04
N THR A 162 12.79 -17.21 -3.18
CA THR A 162 13.77 -17.19 -4.30
C THR A 162 13.10 -17.49 -5.63
N GLU A 163 12.23 -18.49 -5.68
CA GLU A 163 11.47 -18.83 -6.88
C GLU A 163 10.50 -17.72 -7.28
N ILE A 164 9.81 -17.13 -6.29
CA ILE A 164 8.92 -15.97 -6.48
C ILE A 164 9.70 -14.76 -7.01
N PHE A 165 10.85 -14.46 -6.44
CA PHE A 165 11.69 -13.36 -6.90
C PHE A 165 12.14 -13.57 -8.36
N ASN A 166 12.64 -14.77 -8.67
CA ASN A 166 13.09 -15.11 -10.03
C ASN A 166 11.94 -15.05 -11.04
N PHE A 167 10.74 -15.46 -10.67
CA PHE A 167 9.56 -15.33 -11.50
C PHE A 167 9.31 -13.87 -11.88
N PHE A 168 9.21 -12.96 -10.91
CA PHE A 168 8.97 -11.54 -11.17
C PHE A 168 10.09 -10.91 -11.98
N MET A 169 11.34 -11.28 -11.72
CA MET A 169 12.50 -10.80 -12.47
C MET A 169 12.44 -11.26 -13.93
N ASN A 170 12.14 -12.53 -14.18
CA ASN A 170 12.08 -13.08 -15.53
C ASN A 170 10.90 -12.54 -16.34
N GLU A 171 9.76 -12.30 -15.69
CA GLU A 171 8.59 -11.68 -16.30
C GLU A 171 8.73 -10.16 -16.48
N GLY A 172 9.76 -9.53 -15.90
CA GLY A 172 9.93 -8.07 -15.91
C GLY A 172 8.78 -7.35 -15.20
N ILE A 173 8.26 -7.91 -14.10
CA ILE A 173 7.15 -7.37 -13.33
C ILE A 173 7.65 -6.81 -12.01
N ASN A 174 7.55 -5.49 -11.84
CA ASN A 174 7.82 -4.84 -10.57
C ASN A 174 6.74 -5.19 -9.55
N PHE A 175 7.13 -5.42 -8.29
CA PHE A 175 6.18 -5.84 -7.28
C PHE A 175 6.37 -5.17 -5.91
N THR A 176 5.32 -5.25 -5.11
CA THR A 176 5.25 -4.79 -3.71
C THR A 176 5.01 -6.01 -2.83
N ILE A 177 5.77 -6.15 -1.75
CA ILE A 177 5.63 -7.25 -0.79
C ILE A 177 4.58 -6.89 0.24
N HIS A 178 3.56 -7.75 0.38
CA HIS A 178 2.59 -7.66 1.46
C HIS A 178 2.63 -8.92 2.33
N PRO A 179 2.56 -8.79 3.66
CA PRO A 179 2.33 -9.95 4.54
C PRO A 179 0.85 -10.31 4.52
N ALA A 180 0.53 -11.59 4.52
CA ALA A 180 -0.81 -12.05 4.82
C ALA A 180 -1.08 -11.84 6.33
N VAL A 181 -2.08 -11.05 6.65
CA VAL A 181 -2.48 -10.68 8.02
C VAL A 181 -3.87 -11.20 8.36
N PRO A 182 -4.20 -11.38 9.64
CA PRO A 182 -5.55 -11.74 10.04
C PRO A 182 -6.60 -10.77 9.51
N SER A 183 -7.82 -11.25 9.29
CA SER A 183 -8.94 -10.43 8.89
C SER A 183 -9.75 -9.96 10.10
N LEU A 184 -10.17 -8.70 10.11
CA LEU A 184 -11.12 -8.20 11.10
C LEU A 184 -12.55 -8.73 10.90
N LYS A 185 -12.83 -9.24 9.71
CA LYS A 185 -14.17 -9.70 9.32
C LYS A 185 -14.34 -11.20 9.39
N TYR A 186 -13.30 -11.93 9.02
CA TYR A 186 -13.34 -13.40 8.99
C TYR A 186 -12.21 -13.94 9.84
N LYS A 187 -12.48 -15.03 10.55
CA LYS A 187 -11.44 -15.80 11.21
C LYS A 187 -10.65 -16.56 10.11
N LEU A 188 -9.62 -15.92 9.58
CA LEU A 188 -8.66 -16.61 8.74
C LEU A 188 -7.95 -17.68 9.57
N SER A 189 -7.69 -18.83 8.97
CA SER A 189 -6.82 -19.84 9.57
C SER A 189 -5.41 -19.26 9.70
N ASP A 190 -4.75 -19.47 10.84
CA ASP A 190 -3.35 -19.13 11.07
C ASP A 190 -2.42 -19.78 10.02
N TYR A 191 -2.90 -20.83 9.37
CA TYR A 191 -2.25 -21.50 8.25
C TYR A 191 -1.91 -20.55 7.07
N TRP A 192 -2.66 -19.47 6.90
CA TRP A 192 -2.45 -18.52 5.79
C TRP A 192 -1.81 -17.19 6.23
N THR A 193 -1.73 -16.91 7.52
CA THR A 193 -1.07 -15.70 8.01
C THR A 193 0.43 -15.93 8.16
N ILE A 194 1.22 -14.86 8.10
CA ILE A 194 2.67 -14.92 8.28
C ILE A 194 3.04 -14.32 9.63
N SER A 195 3.93 -14.98 10.35
CA SER A 195 4.43 -14.46 11.63
C SER A 195 5.41 -13.30 11.45
N GLN A 196 5.58 -12.50 12.51
CA GLN A 196 6.57 -11.41 12.54
C GLN A 196 7.99 -11.87 12.21
N LYS A 197 8.40 -13.02 12.76
CA LYS A 197 9.73 -13.60 12.53
C LYS A 197 9.92 -13.99 11.08
N GLU A 198 8.98 -14.76 10.53
CA GLU A 198 9.03 -15.21 9.14
C GLU A 198 9.05 -14.02 8.16
N TYR A 199 8.20 -13.02 8.40
CA TYR A 199 8.18 -11.83 7.55
C TYR A 199 9.50 -11.04 7.63
N GLY A 200 10.10 -10.96 8.82
CA GLY A 200 11.41 -10.32 9.01
C GLY A 200 12.54 -11.03 8.27
N GLU A 201 12.58 -12.36 8.32
CA GLU A 201 13.54 -13.18 7.60
C GLU A 201 13.37 -13.06 6.08
N LEU A 202 12.12 -13.09 5.62
CA LEU A 202 11.77 -12.88 4.22
C LEU A 202 12.32 -11.54 3.69
N LEU A 203 12.02 -10.43 4.38
CA LEU A 203 12.43 -9.11 3.93
C LEU A 203 13.95 -8.94 3.88
N VAL A 204 14.67 -9.46 4.88
CA VAL A 204 16.14 -9.43 4.89
C VAL A 204 16.73 -10.28 3.77
N ASN A 205 16.18 -11.45 3.51
CA ASN A 205 16.65 -12.31 2.43
C ASN A 205 16.36 -11.68 1.06
N LEU A 206 15.15 -11.18 0.83
CA LEU A 206 14.79 -10.49 -0.42
C LEU A 206 15.60 -9.22 -0.63
N LEU A 207 15.97 -8.49 0.42
CA LEU A 207 16.84 -7.31 0.30
C LEU A 207 18.16 -7.65 -0.36
N LYS A 208 18.81 -8.77 0.02
CA LYS A 208 20.09 -9.21 -0.58
C LYS A 208 19.96 -9.48 -2.08
N TYR A 209 18.91 -10.20 -2.50
CA TYR A 209 18.63 -10.45 -3.92
C TYR A 209 18.31 -9.15 -4.66
N TYR A 210 17.54 -8.27 -4.04
CA TYR A 210 17.13 -7.01 -4.63
C TYR A 210 18.31 -6.09 -4.89
N LEU A 211 19.21 -5.92 -3.92
CA LEU A 211 20.41 -5.05 -4.08
C LEU A 211 21.34 -5.51 -5.20
N SER A 212 21.41 -6.81 -5.49
CA SER A 212 22.17 -7.34 -6.62
C SER A 212 21.44 -7.25 -7.98
N SER A 213 20.21 -6.73 -8.02
CA SER A 213 19.35 -6.74 -9.22
C SER A 213 18.58 -5.43 -9.43
N LEU A 214 19.08 -4.32 -8.88
CA LEU A 214 18.44 -2.99 -8.92
C LEU A 214 18.18 -2.44 -10.32
N ASP A 215 18.98 -2.86 -11.29
CA ASP A 215 18.86 -2.50 -12.71
C ASP A 215 17.79 -3.32 -13.47
N LYS A 216 17.32 -4.43 -12.88
CA LYS A 216 16.42 -5.39 -13.55
C LYS A 216 15.01 -5.38 -13.03
N ILE A 217 14.82 -5.13 -11.72
CA ILE A 217 13.51 -5.22 -11.07
C ILE A 217 13.38 -4.20 -9.95
N ARG A 218 12.15 -3.76 -9.67
CA ARG A 218 11.84 -2.92 -8.51
C ARG A 218 10.95 -3.64 -7.53
N ILE A 219 11.35 -3.62 -6.26
CA ILE A 219 10.54 -4.06 -5.12
C ILE A 219 10.15 -2.81 -4.32
N SER A 220 8.94 -2.30 -4.58
CA SER A 220 8.50 -0.99 -4.04
C SER A 220 8.50 -0.92 -2.52
N THR A 221 8.28 -2.05 -1.83
CA THR A 221 8.37 -2.12 -0.36
C THR A 221 9.80 -1.83 0.10
N LEU A 222 10.81 -2.46 -0.49
CA LEU A 222 12.21 -2.28 -0.12
C LEU A 222 12.70 -0.87 -0.51
N ASP A 223 12.37 -0.41 -1.71
CA ASP A 223 12.65 0.98 -2.14
C ASP A 223 12.12 2.00 -1.15
N SER A 224 10.87 1.82 -0.71
CA SER A 224 10.23 2.75 0.22
C SER A 224 10.88 2.72 1.60
N MET A 225 11.33 1.55 2.06
CA MET A 225 12.03 1.43 3.35
C MET A 225 13.43 2.07 3.29
N ILE A 226 14.18 1.83 2.24
CA ILE A 226 15.47 2.49 1.99
C ILE A 226 15.28 4.02 1.95
N ARG A 227 14.31 4.50 1.17
CA ARG A 227 13.97 5.93 1.11
C ARG A 227 13.53 6.51 2.45
N SER A 228 12.75 5.78 3.24
CA SER A 228 12.31 6.24 4.56
C SER A 228 13.48 6.51 5.48
N ILE A 229 14.49 5.64 5.48
CA ILE A 229 15.74 5.85 6.22
C ILE A 229 16.48 7.08 5.64
N SER A 230 16.62 7.13 4.32
CA SER A 230 17.39 8.18 3.62
C SER A 230 16.81 9.58 3.86
N PHE A 231 15.50 9.73 3.82
CA PHE A 231 14.83 11.04 3.96
C PHE A 231 14.29 11.30 5.36
N GLN A 232 14.46 10.37 6.32
CA GLN A 232 13.90 10.43 7.67
C GLN A 232 12.39 10.71 7.67
N HIS A 233 11.70 10.17 6.67
CA HIS A 233 10.26 10.36 6.47
C HIS A 233 9.63 9.11 5.88
N GLY A 234 8.49 8.66 6.43
CA GLY A 234 7.76 7.52 5.91
C GLY A 234 7.19 7.77 4.52
N GLY A 235 7.50 6.86 3.57
CA GLY A 235 7.11 7.00 2.15
C GLY A 235 5.89 6.19 1.74
N ILE A 236 5.37 5.30 2.60
CA ILE A 236 4.19 4.47 2.34
C ILE A 236 3.18 4.59 3.47
N CYS A 237 1.92 4.19 3.21
CA CYS A 237 0.83 4.34 4.17
C CYS A 237 1.11 3.65 5.52
N THR A 238 1.84 2.53 5.53
CA THR A 238 2.27 1.82 6.75
C THR A 238 3.13 2.71 7.66
N PHE A 239 3.93 3.59 7.07
CA PHE A 239 4.91 4.44 7.77
C PHE A 239 4.54 5.92 7.72
N SER A 240 3.26 6.23 7.69
CA SER A 240 2.75 7.59 7.67
C SER A 240 1.62 7.81 8.67
N ASP A 241 1.36 9.06 9.00
CA ASP A 241 0.16 9.45 9.73
C ASP A 241 -1.04 9.33 8.78
N CYS A 242 -1.62 8.13 8.69
CA CYS A 242 -2.61 7.80 7.67
C CYS A 242 -4.01 8.36 7.97
N LEU A 243 -4.35 8.68 9.22
CA LEU A 243 -5.68 9.18 9.57
C LEU A 243 -6.00 10.50 8.86
N GLY A 244 -7.08 10.51 8.07
CA GLY A 244 -7.51 11.68 7.28
C GLY A 244 -6.73 11.89 5.97
N ASN A 245 -5.50 11.38 5.85
CA ASN A 245 -4.76 11.36 4.59
C ASN A 245 -5.17 10.18 3.69
N TYR A 246 -5.62 9.08 4.30
CA TYR A 246 -6.22 7.94 3.63
C TYR A 246 -7.66 7.82 4.13
N LEU A 247 -8.60 7.78 3.21
CA LEU A 247 -10.02 7.59 3.48
C LEU A 247 -10.58 6.63 2.44
N ALA A 248 -11.54 5.80 2.84
CA ALA A 248 -12.22 4.91 1.91
C ALA A 248 -13.72 5.14 1.93
N VAL A 249 -14.36 4.95 0.76
CA VAL A 249 -15.82 5.03 0.63
C VAL A 249 -16.32 3.74 -0.01
N GLY A 250 -17.22 3.06 0.70
CA GLY A 250 -17.86 1.84 0.25
C GLY A 250 -18.98 2.07 -0.78
N PRO A 251 -19.56 0.99 -1.36
CA PRO A 251 -20.52 1.09 -2.46
C PRO A 251 -21.76 1.94 -2.16
N LYS A 252 -22.20 1.95 -0.90
CA LYS A 252 -23.37 2.72 -0.41
C LYS A 252 -23.00 4.08 0.18
N GLY A 253 -21.75 4.52 0.02
CA GLY A 253 -21.28 5.81 0.51
C GLY A 253 -20.77 5.82 1.96
N ASP A 254 -20.66 4.67 2.62
CA ASP A 254 -20.10 4.57 3.97
C ASP A 254 -18.61 4.89 3.98
N ILE A 255 -18.17 5.69 4.95
CA ILE A 255 -16.82 6.23 5.09
C ILE A 255 -16.04 5.39 6.11
N TYR A 256 -14.79 5.06 5.78
CA TYR A 256 -13.87 4.27 6.60
C TYR A 256 -12.45 4.87 6.63
N PRO A 257 -11.63 4.52 7.64
CA PRO A 257 -10.22 4.98 7.72
C PRO A 257 -9.35 4.57 6.51
N CYS A 258 -9.55 3.38 5.96
CA CYS A 258 -8.93 2.93 4.70
C CYS A 258 -9.73 1.75 4.11
N GLN A 259 -9.34 1.27 2.90
CA GLN A 259 -10.05 0.17 2.22
C GLN A 259 -10.08 -1.14 3.02
N ARG A 260 -9.10 -1.39 3.89
CA ARG A 260 -9.06 -2.62 4.71
C ARG A 260 -10.22 -2.71 5.72
N PHE A 261 -10.81 -1.57 6.07
CA PHE A 261 -11.96 -1.51 7.00
C PHE A 261 -13.30 -1.50 6.29
N VAL A 262 -13.34 -1.37 4.96
CA VAL A 262 -14.62 -1.30 4.22
C VAL A 262 -15.41 -2.59 4.40
N GLY A 263 -16.67 -2.45 4.83
CA GLY A 263 -17.56 -3.56 5.14
C GLY A 263 -17.49 -4.05 6.60
N VAL A 264 -16.61 -3.51 7.43
CA VAL A 264 -16.57 -3.76 8.88
C VAL A 264 -17.33 -2.64 9.59
N LYS A 265 -18.55 -2.92 10.03
CA LYS A 265 -19.50 -1.91 10.56
C LYS A 265 -18.93 -1.09 11.71
N GLU A 266 -18.14 -1.72 12.56
CA GLU A 266 -17.53 -1.14 13.75
C GLU A 266 -16.57 0.01 13.42
N TYR A 267 -16.01 0.02 12.19
CA TYR A 267 -15.07 1.04 11.73
C TYR A 267 -15.69 2.07 10.78
N ARG A 268 -17.02 2.09 10.65
CA ARG A 268 -17.71 3.11 9.88
C ARG A 268 -17.68 4.46 10.60
N MET A 269 -17.12 5.46 9.95
CA MET A 269 -17.03 6.84 10.46
C MET A 269 -18.21 7.74 10.08
N GLY A 270 -19.01 7.32 9.08
CA GLY A 270 -20.15 8.09 8.59
C GLY A 270 -20.58 7.62 7.20
N ASN A 271 -21.34 8.47 6.49
CA ASN A 271 -21.79 8.18 5.12
C ASN A 271 -21.88 9.49 4.31
N VAL A 272 -21.32 9.52 3.11
CA VAL A 272 -21.26 10.71 2.24
C VAL A 272 -22.64 11.25 1.84
N ASN A 273 -23.65 10.39 1.76
CA ASN A 273 -25.02 10.77 1.39
C ASN A 273 -25.73 11.61 2.47
N TYR A 274 -25.26 11.57 3.72
CA TYR A 274 -25.81 12.36 4.83
C TYR A 274 -25.02 13.63 5.13
N TYR A 275 -24.23 14.10 4.17
CA TYR A 275 -23.47 15.36 4.23
C TYR A 275 -22.53 15.44 5.44
N GLN A 276 -21.49 14.60 5.41
CA GLN A 276 -20.46 14.62 6.45
C GLN A 276 -19.49 15.78 6.19
N SER A 277 -19.42 16.72 7.13
CA SER A 277 -18.36 17.73 7.16
C SER A 277 -17.08 17.15 7.81
N ALA A 278 -15.96 17.83 7.66
CA ALA A 278 -14.71 17.44 8.34
C ALA A 278 -14.91 17.34 9.86
N SER A 279 -15.66 18.27 10.47
CA SER A 279 -15.96 18.27 11.91
C SER A 279 -16.81 17.06 12.34
N LYS A 280 -17.77 16.64 11.53
CA LYS A 280 -18.56 15.43 11.81
C LYS A 280 -17.72 14.15 11.67
N LEU A 281 -16.78 14.13 10.72
CA LEU A 281 -15.87 13.00 10.55
C LEU A 281 -14.96 12.85 11.77
N SER A 282 -14.35 13.95 12.23
CA SER A 282 -13.45 13.94 13.40
C SER A 282 -14.17 13.68 14.73
N SER A 283 -15.48 13.94 14.80
CA SER A 283 -16.29 13.61 15.99
C SER A 283 -16.75 12.15 16.06
N SER A 284 -16.50 11.34 15.01
CA SER A 284 -16.85 9.93 15.05
C SER A 284 -15.97 9.17 16.05
N LEU A 285 -16.54 8.20 16.76
CA LEU A 285 -15.81 7.38 17.73
C LEU A 285 -14.58 6.70 17.10
N VAL A 286 -14.72 6.21 15.88
CA VAL A 286 -13.61 5.57 15.14
C VAL A 286 -12.46 6.55 14.93
N TRP A 287 -12.75 7.78 14.50
CA TRP A 287 -11.71 8.81 14.35
C TRP A 287 -10.98 9.08 15.67
N GLN A 288 -11.74 9.28 16.74
CA GLN A 288 -11.17 9.55 18.07
C GLN A 288 -10.28 8.41 18.56
N ILE A 289 -10.67 7.14 18.32
CA ILE A 289 -9.85 5.96 18.66
C ILE A 289 -8.52 5.98 17.87
N PHE A 290 -8.56 6.31 16.58
CA PHE A 290 -7.34 6.37 15.76
C PHE A 290 -6.47 7.58 16.11
N GLU A 291 -7.06 8.69 16.47
CA GLU A 291 -6.35 9.88 16.95
C GLU A 291 -5.67 9.63 18.30
N ALA A 292 -6.39 8.98 19.24
CA ALA A 292 -5.81 8.52 20.51
C ALA A 292 -4.64 7.56 20.29
N ARG A 293 -4.75 6.64 19.31
CA ARG A 293 -3.63 5.80 18.91
C ARG A 293 -2.42 6.61 18.45
N GLN A 294 -2.61 7.62 17.61
CA GLN A 294 -1.50 8.45 17.13
C GLN A 294 -0.78 9.15 18.29
N GLN A 295 -1.52 9.61 19.29
CA GLN A 295 -0.93 10.20 20.49
C GLN A 295 -0.16 9.17 21.34
N HIS A 296 -0.79 8.03 21.59
CA HIS A 296 -0.18 6.94 22.37
C HIS A 296 1.12 6.41 21.70
N ILE A 297 1.13 6.27 20.37
CA ILE A 297 2.32 5.85 19.62
C ILE A 297 3.49 6.84 19.77
N LYS A 298 3.23 8.14 19.88
CA LYS A 298 4.31 9.13 20.15
C LYS A 298 4.96 8.91 21.51
N GLU A 299 4.17 8.53 22.51
CA GLU A 299 4.66 8.22 23.86
C GLU A 299 5.38 6.85 23.87
N GLU A 300 4.76 5.82 23.31
CA GLU A 300 5.29 4.45 23.28
C GLU A 300 6.58 4.31 22.46
N CYS A 301 6.74 5.13 21.40
CA CYS A 301 7.84 5.04 20.45
C CYS A 301 8.80 6.25 20.50
N GLY A 302 8.64 7.19 21.45
CA GLY A 302 9.40 8.45 21.49
C GLY A 302 10.91 8.27 21.46
N ASP A 303 11.43 7.26 22.17
CA ASP A 303 12.86 6.95 22.21
C ASP A 303 13.34 6.01 21.10
N CYS A 304 12.47 5.64 20.18
CA CYS A 304 12.82 4.74 19.08
C CYS A 304 13.56 5.47 17.96
N LEU A 305 14.77 5.04 17.61
CA LEU A 305 15.59 5.60 16.53
C LEU A 305 14.89 5.62 15.15
N HIS A 306 13.84 4.83 14.98
CA HIS A 306 13.12 4.69 13.71
C HIS A 306 11.79 5.45 13.69
N PHE A 307 11.44 6.17 14.78
CA PHE A 307 10.10 6.75 14.91
C PHE A 307 9.79 7.78 13.83
N ASP A 308 10.76 8.63 13.45
CA ASP A 308 10.56 9.70 12.47
C ASP A 308 10.04 9.22 11.12
N TYR A 309 10.35 7.99 10.75
CA TYR A 309 9.95 7.40 9.48
C TYR A 309 9.12 6.11 9.60
N CYS A 310 8.97 5.53 10.81
CA CYS A 310 8.12 4.35 11.04
C CYS A 310 6.71 4.72 11.50
N ARG A 311 6.57 5.76 12.35
CA ARG A 311 5.29 6.26 12.90
C ARG A 311 4.44 5.19 13.59
N GLY A 312 5.08 4.14 14.15
CA GLY A 312 4.39 3.05 14.83
C GLY A 312 3.69 2.04 13.92
N GLY A 313 3.84 2.17 12.59
CA GLY A 313 3.32 1.24 11.60
C GLY A 313 1.81 1.29 11.40
N CYS A 314 1.27 0.29 10.71
CA CYS A 314 -0.13 0.24 10.27
C CYS A 314 -1.12 -0.04 11.42
N PRO A 315 -2.12 0.82 11.65
CA PRO A 315 -3.15 0.58 12.68
C PRO A 315 -4.01 -0.66 12.40
N TYR A 316 -4.24 -0.98 11.11
CA TYR A 316 -4.98 -2.20 10.77
C TYR A 316 -4.26 -3.46 11.25
N ASN A 317 -2.94 -3.55 11.05
CA ASN A 317 -2.16 -4.71 11.49
C ASN A 317 -2.24 -4.89 13.01
N ALA A 318 -2.11 -3.77 13.77
CA ALA A 318 -2.25 -3.80 15.23
C ALA A 318 -3.64 -4.30 15.68
N LEU A 319 -4.71 -3.86 15.01
CA LEU A 319 -6.08 -4.27 15.32
C LEU A 319 -6.36 -5.72 14.91
N ALA A 320 -5.94 -6.11 13.72
CA ALA A 320 -6.23 -7.42 13.15
C ALA A 320 -5.64 -8.55 14.01
N GLU A 321 -4.41 -8.39 14.48
CA GLU A 321 -3.76 -9.34 15.38
C GLU A 321 -4.48 -9.45 16.74
N ASN A 322 -5.12 -8.39 17.16
CA ASN A 322 -5.76 -8.29 18.48
C ASN A 322 -7.30 -8.45 18.45
N GLY A 323 -7.85 -9.01 17.37
CA GLY A 323 -9.28 -9.26 17.25
C GLY A 323 -10.13 -7.98 17.16
N GLY A 324 -9.56 -6.90 16.59
CA GLY A 324 -10.28 -5.64 16.37
C GLY A 324 -10.22 -4.65 17.54
N VAL A 325 -9.35 -4.86 18.52
CA VAL A 325 -9.20 -3.97 19.66
C VAL A 325 -7.74 -3.57 19.82
N PHE A 326 -7.47 -2.27 20.06
CA PHE A 326 -6.15 -1.87 20.49
C PHE A 326 -5.90 -2.34 21.93
N LYS A 327 -4.78 -3.03 22.13
CA LYS A 327 -4.30 -3.45 23.45
C LYS A 327 -3.37 -2.38 24.03
N GLU A 328 -2.70 -2.70 25.13
CA GLU A 328 -1.71 -1.84 25.80
C GLU A 328 -0.66 -1.30 24.81
N SER A 329 -0.07 -2.19 23.98
CA SER A 329 0.72 -1.75 22.84
C SER A 329 -0.17 -1.54 21.60
N MET A 330 -0.09 -0.33 21.04
CA MET A 330 -0.83 0.06 19.83
C MET A 330 0.03 0.06 18.57
N ARG A 331 1.26 -0.46 18.65
CA ARG A 331 2.17 -0.58 17.49
C ARG A 331 1.69 -1.63 16.51
N ASP A 332 2.10 -1.46 15.26
CA ASP A 332 1.98 -2.50 14.23
C ASP A 332 2.59 -3.82 14.73
N THR A 333 1.90 -4.91 14.51
CA THR A 333 2.38 -6.25 14.89
C THR A 333 3.75 -6.57 14.29
N PHE A 334 4.09 -6.04 13.13
CA PHE A 334 5.39 -6.23 12.48
C PHE A 334 6.48 -5.23 12.95
N CYS A 335 6.28 -4.49 14.03
CA CYS A 335 7.28 -3.56 14.58
C CYS A 335 8.68 -4.21 14.75
N PRO A 336 8.85 -5.43 15.31
CA PRO A 336 10.16 -6.07 15.42
C PRO A 336 10.80 -6.35 14.05
N THR A 337 9.98 -6.75 13.07
CA THR A 337 10.37 -6.97 11.68
C THR A 337 10.95 -5.70 11.04
N TYR A 338 10.22 -4.58 11.18
CA TYR A 338 10.65 -3.30 10.61
C TYR A 338 11.92 -2.78 11.26
N LYS A 339 12.03 -2.85 12.60
CA LYS A 339 13.26 -2.48 13.31
C LYS A 339 14.47 -3.27 12.80
N ARG A 340 14.32 -4.59 12.68
CA ARG A 340 15.38 -5.46 12.15
C ARG A 340 15.80 -5.07 10.73
N LEU A 341 14.82 -4.87 9.84
CA LEU A 341 15.13 -4.53 8.45
C LEU A 341 15.77 -3.14 8.34
N PHE A 342 15.29 -2.15 9.07
CA PHE A 342 15.90 -0.82 9.10
C PHE A 342 17.35 -0.87 9.60
N SER A 343 17.63 -1.66 10.65
CA SER A 343 19.00 -1.87 11.12
C SER A 343 19.88 -2.52 10.05
N VAL A 344 19.40 -3.61 9.43
CA VAL A 344 20.17 -4.29 8.36
C VAL A 344 20.46 -3.37 7.19
N ILE A 345 19.49 -2.56 6.73
CA ILE A 345 19.70 -1.58 5.65
C ILE A 345 20.77 -0.56 6.07
N THR A 346 20.72 -0.08 7.31
CA THR A 346 21.70 0.88 7.82
C THR A 346 23.08 0.27 7.92
N ASP A 347 23.22 -0.94 8.45
CA ASP A 347 24.49 -1.64 8.58
C ASP A 347 25.13 -1.93 7.22
N MET A 348 24.35 -2.43 6.26
CA MET A 348 24.83 -2.65 4.88
C MET A 348 25.30 -1.35 4.21
N ALA A 349 24.59 -0.25 4.43
CA ALA A 349 25.00 1.04 3.91
C ALA A 349 26.29 1.57 4.57
N LEU A 350 26.49 1.27 5.86
CA LEU A 350 27.73 1.59 6.56
C LEU A 350 28.90 0.72 6.08
N GLU A 351 28.69 -0.58 5.89
CA GLU A 351 29.71 -1.49 5.36
C GLU A 351 30.17 -1.06 3.96
N GLU A 352 29.23 -0.70 3.08
CA GLU A 352 29.56 -0.18 1.74
C GLU A 352 30.38 1.13 1.81
N LEU A 353 30.04 2.01 2.76
CA LEU A 353 30.79 3.24 3.02
C LEU A 353 32.22 2.98 3.49
N PHE A 354 32.39 1.98 4.36
CA PHE A 354 33.69 1.66 4.96
C PHE A 354 34.58 0.80 4.07
N SER A 355 34.01 0.08 3.10
CA SER A 355 34.77 -0.73 2.14
C SER A 355 35.39 0.06 0.99
N ASN A 356 34.88 1.25 0.69
CA ASN A 356 35.43 2.11 -0.37
C ASN A 356 36.58 2.96 0.21
N GLU A 357 37.78 2.87 -0.39
CA GLU A 357 39.04 3.53 -0.01
C GLU A 357 38.99 5.08 0.09
N ASN A 358 37.85 5.70 -0.12
CA ASN A 358 37.64 7.15 0.01
C ASN A 358 37.32 7.62 1.45
N MET A 359 37.57 6.78 2.46
CA MET A 359 37.24 7.06 3.86
C MET A 359 37.94 8.32 4.42
N ASP A 360 39.17 8.60 4.03
CA ASP A 360 39.92 9.78 4.51
C ASP A 360 39.28 11.11 4.09
N ALA A 361 38.66 11.16 2.91
CA ALA A 361 37.96 12.34 2.44
C ALA A 361 36.60 12.54 3.15
N VAL A 362 35.97 11.43 3.52
CA VAL A 362 34.68 11.43 4.26
C VAL A 362 34.89 11.83 5.73
N ILE A 363 35.93 11.31 6.37
CA ILE A 363 36.23 11.60 7.79
C ILE A 363 36.67 13.06 7.98
N LYS A 364 37.49 13.60 7.06
CA LYS A 364 37.97 14.99 7.13
C LYS A 364 36.88 16.06 6.94
N SER A 365 35.72 15.70 6.46
CA SER A 365 34.63 16.63 6.17
C SER A 365 33.43 16.53 7.13
N VAL A 366 33.53 15.74 8.18
CA VAL A 366 32.48 15.51 9.18
C VAL A 366 32.88 16.22 10.48
N ASP A 367 32.05 17.20 10.87
CA ASP A 367 32.11 17.80 12.21
C ASP A 367 31.81 16.70 13.26
N PRO A 368 32.75 16.44 14.21
CA PRO A 368 32.60 15.40 15.21
C PRO A 368 31.38 15.56 16.12
N ASP A 369 30.86 16.77 16.26
CA ASP A 369 29.80 17.12 17.21
C ASP A 369 28.37 17.08 16.65
N SER A 370 28.20 16.92 15.32
CA SER A 370 26.88 16.85 14.71
C SER A 370 26.53 15.45 14.20
N GLY A 371 25.81 14.67 14.98
CA GLY A 371 25.22 13.38 14.54
C GLY A 371 24.32 13.48 13.30
N LEU A 372 23.90 14.68 12.94
CA LEU A 372 23.09 15.01 11.74
C LEU A 372 23.89 14.89 10.44
N LEU A 373 25.17 15.26 10.40
CA LEU A 373 26.01 15.22 9.19
C LEU A 373 26.40 13.78 8.81
N ARG A 374 26.58 12.88 9.77
CA ARG A 374 26.80 11.45 9.50
C ARG A 374 25.60 10.82 8.81
N ARG A 375 24.38 11.15 9.27
CA ARG A 375 23.12 10.68 8.66
C ARG A 375 22.93 11.24 7.24
N GLY A 376 23.18 12.52 7.00
CA GLY A 376 22.98 13.17 5.70
C GLY A 376 23.86 12.61 4.57
N ARG A 377 25.10 12.14 4.87
CA ARG A 377 26.00 11.54 3.87
C ARG A 377 25.67 10.07 3.58
N LEU A 378 25.29 9.30 4.58
CA LEU A 378 24.74 7.96 4.39
C LEU A 378 23.58 8.03 3.39
N ILE A 379 22.73 9.05 3.54
CA ILE A 379 21.61 9.37 2.66
C ILE A 379 22.07 9.65 1.22
N SER A 380 23.12 10.43 1.02
CA SER A 380 23.65 10.75 -0.29
C SER A 380 24.17 9.51 -1.02
N ILE A 381 24.87 8.62 -0.34
CA ILE A 381 25.46 7.41 -0.92
C ILE A 381 24.41 6.36 -1.25
N ILE A 382 23.42 6.15 -0.36
CA ILE A 382 22.24 5.32 -0.67
C ILE A 382 21.47 5.91 -1.84
N ARG A 383 21.35 7.24 -1.93
CA ARG A 383 20.67 7.95 -3.01
C ARG A 383 21.42 7.87 -4.34
N ASP A 384 22.73 8.02 -4.33
CA ASP A 384 23.59 8.07 -5.53
C ASP A 384 23.84 6.66 -6.08
N GLY A 385 23.81 5.63 -5.23
CA GLY A 385 23.78 4.22 -5.62
C GLY A 385 22.41 3.75 -6.16
N VAL A 386 21.30 4.36 -5.70
CA VAL A 386 19.96 4.18 -6.25
C VAL A 386 19.73 5.25 -7.31
N LYS A 387 20.12 5.01 -8.56
CA LYS A 387 19.90 5.93 -9.67
C LYS A 387 18.44 6.38 -9.67
N PRO A 388 18.16 7.71 -9.76
CA PRO A 388 16.81 8.20 -9.90
C PRO A 388 16.24 7.67 -11.20
N ILE A 389 15.27 6.78 -11.12
CA ILE A 389 14.49 6.38 -12.28
C ILE A 389 13.61 7.57 -12.62
N HIS A 390 13.90 8.20 -13.76
CA HIS A 390 13.07 9.25 -14.31
C HIS A 390 11.60 8.82 -14.29
N ARG A 391 10.78 9.67 -13.72
CA ARG A 391 9.33 9.63 -13.92
C ARG A 391 9.11 9.96 -15.39
N THR A 392 8.87 8.95 -16.22
CA THR A 392 8.15 9.09 -17.49
C THR A 392 6.71 8.71 -17.24
#